data_3ce685782eb5c9c5b420d5f50a76f352
#
_entry.id   3ce685782eb5c9c5b420d5f50a76f352
#
_cell.length_a   1.000
_cell.length_b   1.000
_cell.length_c   1.000
_cell.angle_alpha   90.00
_cell.angle_beta   90.00
_cell.angle_gamma   90.00
#
_symmetry.space_group_name_H-M   'P 1'
#
loop_
_entity.id
_entity.type
_entity.pdbx_description
1 polymer ?
#
loop_
_entity_poly.entity_id
_entity_poly.type
_entity_poly.pdbx_seq_one_letter_code
_entity_poly.pdbx_strand_id
1 'polypeptide(L)'
;MYGLIEHKEVINELLARYGVKFGIYKNNRFNERLFPFDTIPRIIPKNEFAFLEKGLIQRVEALNCFLRDIYSNKFIIRDGIIPEEFVYTSVGFLPACEGIRPPKDIFNHISGIDLVQGKDMKWYVFHHFYQHLLF
;
A
#
# COMPACT_ATOMS: atom_id res chain seq x y z
N MET A 1 -32.46 3.51 2.34
CA MET A 1 -31.41 2.79 3.09
C MET A 1 -31.69 1.30 3.26
N TYR A 2 -32.94 0.89 3.59
CA TYR A 2 -33.30 -0.53 3.78
C TYR A 2 -33.05 -1.41 2.54
N GLY A 3 -33.36 -0.97 1.33
CA GLY A 3 -33.20 -1.77 0.11
C GLY A 3 -31.76 -2.13 -0.26
N LEU A 4 -30.74 -1.38 0.20
CA LEU A 4 -29.34 -1.70 -0.07
C LEU A 4 -28.81 -2.84 0.80
N ILE A 5 -29.35 -2.99 2.00
CA ILE A 5 -28.95 -4.06 2.95
C ILE A 5 -29.49 -5.40 2.47
N GLU A 6 -30.72 -5.44 1.94
CA GLU A 6 -31.35 -6.67 1.44
C GLU A 6 -30.62 -7.27 0.22
N HIS A 7 -29.93 -6.45 -0.56
CA HIS A 7 -29.20 -6.92 -1.73
C HIS A 7 -27.74 -7.31 -1.48
N LYS A 8 -27.25 -7.18 -0.25
CA LYS A 8 -25.85 -7.51 0.09
C LYS A 8 -25.50 -8.96 -0.21
N GLU A 9 -26.37 -9.89 0.13
CA GLU A 9 -26.16 -11.32 -0.12
C GLU A 9 -26.12 -11.62 -1.61
N VAL A 10 -27.08 -11.09 -2.36
CA VAL A 10 -27.15 -11.24 -3.81
C VAL A 10 -25.90 -10.69 -4.50
N ILE A 11 -25.40 -9.52 -4.07
CA ILE A 11 -24.19 -8.93 -4.64
C ILE A 11 -22.96 -9.78 -4.32
N ASN A 12 -22.83 -10.27 -3.09
CA ASN A 12 -21.72 -11.14 -2.71
C ASN A 12 -21.75 -12.49 -3.47
N GLU A 13 -22.93 -13.04 -3.73
CA GLU A 13 -23.07 -14.23 -4.59
C GLU A 13 -22.66 -13.94 -6.03
N LEU A 14 -23.04 -12.80 -6.60
CA LEU A 14 -22.63 -12.40 -7.93
C LEU A 14 -21.11 -12.22 -8.01
N LEU A 15 -20.50 -11.53 -7.05
CA LEU A 15 -19.05 -11.36 -6.97
C LEU A 15 -18.33 -12.70 -6.88
N ALA A 16 -18.89 -13.65 -6.12
CA ALA A 16 -18.36 -15.02 -6.02
C ALA A 16 -18.39 -15.72 -7.39
N ARG A 17 -19.50 -15.59 -8.15
CA ARG A 17 -19.65 -16.16 -9.50
C ARG A 17 -18.67 -15.54 -10.50
N TYR A 18 -18.39 -14.24 -10.38
CA TYR A 18 -17.40 -13.54 -11.20
C TYR A 18 -15.94 -13.79 -10.76
N GLY A 19 -15.73 -14.62 -9.72
CA GLY A 19 -14.39 -14.94 -9.24
C GLY A 19 -13.71 -13.80 -8.50
N VAL A 20 -14.45 -12.85 -7.95
CA VAL A 20 -13.91 -11.73 -7.16
C VAL A 20 -13.49 -12.25 -5.79
N LYS A 21 -12.27 -12.74 -5.73
CA LYS A 21 -11.66 -13.35 -4.56
C LYS A 21 -10.30 -12.74 -4.30
N PHE A 22 -9.78 -12.90 -3.10
CA PHE A 22 -8.38 -12.60 -2.80
C PHE A 22 -7.71 -13.77 -2.10
N GLY A 23 -6.42 -13.94 -2.38
CA GLY A 23 -5.60 -14.98 -1.80
C GLY A 23 -5.08 -14.57 -0.43
N ILE A 24 -5.17 -15.47 0.53
CA ILE A 24 -4.55 -15.31 1.85
C ILE A 24 -3.65 -16.52 2.13
N TYR A 25 -2.48 -16.26 2.73
CA TYR A 25 -1.63 -17.29 3.28
C TYR A 25 -1.97 -17.47 4.76
N LYS A 26 -2.42 -18.68 5.13
CA LYS A 26 -2.67 -19.06 6.52
C LYS A 26 -2.00 -20.40 6.78
N ASN A 27 -1.13 -20.47 7.80
CA ASN A 27 -0.36 -21.69 8.14
C ASN A 27 0.43 -22.24 6.95
N ASN A 28 1.12 -21.39 6.19
CA ASN A 28 1.86 -21.73 4.98
C ASN A 28 1.03 -22.36 3.85
N ARG A 29 -0.30 -22.25 3.90
CA ARG A 29 -1.19 -22.70 2.84
C ARG A 29 -1.87 -21.52 2.19
N PHE A 30 -1.90 -21.54 0.86
CA PHE A 30 -2.67 -20.57 0.08
C PHE A 30 -4.16 -20.94 0.19
N ASN A 31 -4.97 -19.95 0.55
CA ASN A 31 -6.42 -20.05 0.59
C ASN A 31 -7.05 -18.90 -0.16
N GLU A 32 -8.11 -19.16 -0.89
CA GLU A 32 -8.92 -18.12 -1.49
C GLU A 32 -10.07 -17.74 -0.55
N ARG A 33 -10.33 -16.48 -0.43
CA ARG A 33 -11.45 -15.91 0.31
C ARG A 33 -12.25 -14.99 -0.60
N LEU A 34 -13.56 -15.03 -0.50
CA LEU A 34 -14.42 -14.04 -1.16
C LEU A 34 -14.11 -12.65 -0.66
N PHE A 35 -14.05 -11.70 -1.59
CA PHE A 35 -13.88 -10.29 -1.22
C PHE A 35 -15.16 -9.81 -0.53
N PRO A 36 -15.11 -9.40 0.76
CA PRO A 36 -16.29 -8.92 1.46
C PRO A 36 -16.69 -7.54 0.92
N PHE A 37 -17.81 -7.49 0.24
CA PHE A 37 -18.33 -6.24 -0.29
C PHE A 37 -19.44 -5.69 0.61
N ASP A 38 -19.38 -4.38 0.90
CA ASP A 38 -20.47 -3.67 1.55
C ASP A 38 -21.19 -2.78 0.53
N THR A 39 -22.51 -2.88 0.52
CA THR A 39 -23.36 -2.10 -0.39
C THR A 39 -23.49 -0.63 0.03
N ILE A 40 -23.13 -0.31 1.25
CA ILE A 40 -23.14 1.05 1.78
C ILE A 40 -21.76 1.66 1.60
N PRO A 41 -21.57 2.62 0.69
CA PRO A 41 -20.28 3.26 0.50
C PRO A 41 -19.89 4.09 1.72
N ARG A 42 -18.61 4.00 2.09
CA ARG A 42 -18.06 4.92 3.07
C ARG A 42 -17.79 6.26 2.41
N ILE A 43 -18.45 7.31 2.91
CA ILE A 43 -18.24 8.67 2.42
C ILE A 43 -17.14 9.31 3.25
N ILE A 44 -16.09 9.81 2.56
CA ILE A 44 -15.02 10.60 3.16
C ILE A 44 -15.26 12.05 2.76
N PRO A 45 -15.55 12.95 3.72
CA PRO A 45 -15.76 14.38 3.43
C PRO A 45 -14.49 15.01 2.80
N LYS A 46 -14.70 16.04 1.96
CA LYS A 46 -13.60 16.68 1.21
C LYS A 46 -12.49 17.22 2.11
N ASN A 47 -12.84 17.82 3.24
CA ASN A 47 -11.88 18.35 4.21
C ASN A 47 -11.06 17.22 4.87
N GLU A 48 -11.69 16.09 5.18
CA GLU A 48 -11.01 14.91 5.71
C GLU A 48 -10.09 14.30 4.67
N PHE A 49 -10.56 14.16 3.42
CA PHE A 49 -9.74 13.68 2.32
C PHE A 49 -8.51 14.57 2.08
N ALA A 50 -8.66 15.89 2.08
CA ALA A 50 -7.54 16.83 1.92
C ALA A 50 -6.48 16.69 3.02
N PHE A 51 -6.90 16.40 4.25
CA PHE A 51 -5.96 16.10 5.34
C PHE A 51 -5.21 14.79 5.09
N LEU A 52 -5.92 13.72 4.69
CA LEU A 52 -5.32 12.43 4.36
C LEU A 52 -4.35 12.56 3.18
N GLU A 53 -4.78 13.19 2.09
CA GLU A 53 -3.98 13.39 0.89
C GLU A 53 -2.62 14.02 1.21
N LYS A 54 -2.61 15.07 2.02
CA LYS A 54 -1.36 15.73 2.45
C LYS A 54 -0.42 14.77 3.17
N GLY A 55 -0.93 13.97 4.09
CA GLY A 55 -0.13 12.98 4.81
C GLY A 55 0.37 11.85 3.92
N LEU A 56 -0.46 11.41 2.97
CA LEU A 56 -0.10 10.36 2.02
C LEU A 56 0.99 10.82 1.04
N ILE A 57 0.87 12.05 0.52
CA ILE A 57 1.92 12.65 -0.35
C ILE A 57 3.24 12.71 0.40
N GLN A 58 3.27 13.28 1.61
CA GLN A 58 4.48 13.37 2.42
C GLN A 58 5.13 11.99 2.63
N ARG A 59 4.33 10.96 2.85
CA ARG A 59 4.82 9.61 3.06
C ARG A 59 5.44 9.01 1.80
N VAL A 60 4.79 9.18 0.64
CA VAL A 60 5.32 8.72 -0.65
C VAL A 60 6.62 9.45 -1.02
N GLU A 61 6.69 10.76 -0.76
CA GLU A 61 7.91 11.55 -0.96
C GLU A 61 9.05 11.05 -0.08
N ALA A 62 8.80 10.80 1.21
CA ALA A 62 9.81 10.25 2.13
C ALA A 62 10.34 8.90 1.64
N LEU A 63 9.48 8.03 1.13
CA LEU A 63 9.87 6.73 0.59
C LEU A 63 10.67 6.86 -0.70
N ASN A 64 10.32 7.78 -1.59
CA ASN A 64 11.13 8.06 -2.78
C ASN A 64 12.50 8.63 -2.40
N CYS A 65 12.59 9.48 -1.38
CA CYS A 65 13.88 9.95 -0.85
C CYS A 65 14.73 8.80 -0.31
N PHE A 66 14.12 7.89 0.45
CA PHE A 66 14.78 6.70 0.96
C PHE A 66 15.32 5.80 -0.16
N LEU A 67 14.46 5.47 -1.14
CA LEU A 67 14.87 4.64 -2.28
C LEU A 67 15.99 5.31 -3.09
N ARG A 68 15.89 6.58 -3.35
CA ARG A 68 16.95 7.35 -4.01
C ARG A 68 18.26 7.25 -3.26
N ASP A 69 18.25 7.37 -1.95
CA ASP A 69 19.47 7.32 -1.14
C ASP A 69 20.10 5.93 -1.15
N ILE A 70 19.34 4.87 -0.91
CA ILE A 70 19.87 3.49 -0.86
C ILE A 70 20.41 3.01 -2.21
N TYR A 71 19.86 3.50 -3.33
CA TYR A 71 20.36 3.17 -4.67
C TYR A 71 21.45 4.12 -5.20
N SER A 72 21.83 5.17 -4.43
CA SER A 72 22.87 6.12 -4.84
C SER A 72 23.94 6.31 -3.74
N ASN A 73 23.76 7.33 -2.92
CA ASN A 73 24.79 7.81 -1.97
C ASN A 73 24.88 6.99 -0.67
N LYS A 74 23.78 6.32 -0.29
CA LYS A 74 23.68 5.45 0.90
C LYS A 74 24.01 6.19 2.20
N PHE A 75 23.62 7.47 2.30
CA PHE A 75 23.86 8.29 3.48
C PHE A 75 23.21 7.68 4.73
N ILE A 76 21.97 7.18 4.59
CA ILE A 76 21.22 6.60 5.71
C ILE A 76 21.91 5.37 6.33
N ILE A 77 22.67 4.63 5.49
CA ILE A 77 23.49 3.48 5.93
C ILE A 77 24.81 4.00 6.53
N ARG A 78 25.50 4.90 5.81
CA ARG A 78 26.80 5.46 6.24
C ARG A 78 26.71 6.20 7.58
N ASP A 79 25.60 6.89 7.81
CA ASP A 79 25.34 7.61 9.05
C ASP A 79 24.83 6.69 10.18
N GLY A 80 24.71 5.38 9.93
CA GLY A 80 24.31 4.39 10.91
C GLY A 80 22.85 4.48 11.36
N ILE A 81 22.00 5.17 10.58
CA ILE A 81 20.57 5.32 10.88
C ILE A 81 19.85 3.99 10.65
N ILE A 82 20.21 3.29 9.56
CA ILE A 82 19.71 1.95 9.24
C ILE A 82 20.90 1.02 9.05
N PRO A 83 20.95 -0.15 9.73
CA PRO A 83 21.96 -1.17 9.48
C PRO A 83 21.91 -1.64 8.01
N GLU A 84 23.07 -1.79 7.38
CA GLU A 84 23.14 -2.18 5.96
C GLU A 84 22.51 -3.53 5.66
N GLU A 85 22.55 -4.46 6.62
CA GLU A 85 21.92 -5.76 6.47
C GLU A 85 20.41 -5.67 6.24
N PHE A 86 19.71 -4.69 6.82
CA PHE A 86 18.27 -4.50 6.55
C PHE A 86 17.99 -4.16 5.09
N VAL A 87 18.92 -3.47 4.43
CA VAL A 87 18.78 -3.10 3.03
C VAL A 87 19.17 -4.29 2.14
N TYR A 88 20.38 -4.83 2.33
CA TYR A 88 20.93 -5.80 1.39
C TYR A 88 20.37 -7.22 1.52
N THR A 89 19.79 -7.57 2.68
CA THR A 89 19.07 -8.85 2.84
C THR A 89 17.59 -8.76 2.49
N SER A 90 17.09 -7.55 2.21
CA SER A 90 15.71 -7.37 1.79
C SER A 90 15.46 -8.00 0.43
N VAL A 91 14.42 -8.83 0.33
CA VAL A 91 13.98 -9.47 -0.93
C VAL A 91 13.61 -8.41 -2.00
N GLY A 92 13.23 -7.21 -1.55
CA GLY A 92 12.89 -6.10 -2.44
C GLY A 92 14.08 -5.28 -2.92
N PHE A 93 15.30 -5.51 -2.41
CA PHE A 93 16.48 -4.82 -2.87
C PHE A 93 17.00 -5.43 -4.16
N LEU A 94 17.15 -4.61 -5.20
CA LEU A 94 17.61 -5.05 -6.52
C LEU A 94 19.00 -4.47 -6.80
N PRO A 95 20.07 -5.24 -6.64
CA PRO A 95 21.45 -4.76 -6.88
C PRO A 95 21.66 -4.16 -8.28
N ALA A 96 20.96 -4.69 -9.28
CA ALA A 96 21.03 -4.20 -10.67
C ALA A 96 20.52 -2.74 -10.82
N CYS A 97 19.80 -2.22 -9.83
CA CYS A 97 19.29 -0.84 -9.82
C CYS A 97 20.24 0.16 -9.16
N GLU A 98 21.36 -0.30 -8.60
CA GLU A 98 22.35 0.61 -8.01
C GLU A 98 22.94 1.55 -9.08
N GLY A 99 23.00 2.83 -8.74
CA GLY A 99 23.47 3.87 -9.65
C GLY A 99 22.51 4.26 -10.77
N ILE A 100 21.38 3.57 -10.91
CA ILE A 100 20.34 3.95 -11.88
C ILE A 100 19.57 5.16 -11.36
N ARG A 101 19.39 6.14 -12.22
CA ARG A 101 18.61 7.35 -11.91
C ARG A 101 17.34 7.37 -12.77
N PRO A 102 16.19 7.02 -12.18
CA PRO A 102 14.94 7.02 -12.92
C PRO A 102 14.51 8.47 -13.29
N PRO A 103 13.67 8.65 -14.32
CA PRO A 103 13.16 9.95 -14.69
C PRO A 103 12.52 10.67 -13.49
N LYS A 104 12.88 11.95 -13.30
CA LYS A 104 12.42 12.81 -12.20
C LYS A 104 12.77 12.28 -10.80
N ASP A 105 13.72 11.35 -10.66
CA ASP A 105 14.09 10.68 -9.40
C ASP A 105 12.91 9.97 -8.73
N ILE A 106 11.94 9.49 -9.51
CA ILE A 106 10.77 8.77 -8.99
C ILE A 106 11.04 7.27 -9.08
N PHE A 107 11.25 6.64 -7.94
CA PHE A 107 11.46 5.19 -7.80
C PHE A 107 10.14 4.44 -7.61
N ASN A 108 9.16 5.06 -6.98
CA ASN A 108 7.85 4.49 -6.75
C ASN A 108 6.78 5.32 -7.45
N HIS A 109 6.21 4.76 -8.53
CA HIS A 109 5.23 5.44 -9.38
C HIS A 109 3.80 5.24 -8.91
N ILE A 110 3.50 4.11 -8.27
CA ILE A 110 2.17 3.75 -7.79
C ILE A 110 2.28 3.22 -6.37
N SER A 111 1.58 3.86 -5.45
CA SER A 111 1.48 3.43 -4.06
C SER A 111 0.03 3.13 -3.71
N GLY A 112 -0.26 1.91 -3.30
CA GLY A 112 -1.50 1.57 -2.62
C GLY A 112 -1.29 1.69 -1.10
N ILE A 113 -2.00 2.60 -0.46
CA ILE A 113 -1.87 2.82 0.98
C ILE A 113 -3.20 2.49 1.65
N ASP A 114 -3.21 1.42 2.41
CA ASP A 114 -4.37 1.00 3.17
C ASP A 114 -4.52 1.86 4.43
N LEU A 115 -5.68 2.43 4.58
CA LEU A 115 -6.02 3.28 5.72
C LEU A 115 -7.11 2.63 6.55
N VAL A 116 -6.98 2.74 7.87
CA VAL A 116 -8.02 2.34 8.82
C VAL A 116 -8.32 3.49 9.76
N GLN A 117 -9.60 3.71 10.01
CA GLN A 117 -10.00 4.66 11.04
C GLN A 117 -10.20 3.92 12.36
N GLY A 118 -9.47 4.33 13.39
CA GLY A 118 -9.58 3.79 14.74
C GLY A 118 -10.88 4.21 15.45
N LYS A 119 -11.14 3.61 16.60
CA LYS A 119 -12.28 3.97 17.46
C LYS A 119 -12.18 5.41 18.00
N ASP A 120 -10.98 5.96 18.03
CA ASP A 120 -10.67 7.35 18.38
C ASP A 120 -10.89 8.34 17.23
N MET A 121 -11.48 7.86 16.14
CA MET A 121 -11.75 8.59 14.90
C MET A 121 -10.49 9.08 14.16
N LYS A 122 -9.30 8.65 14.57
CA LYS A 122 -8.05 8.95 13.86
C LYS A 122 -7.78 7.95 12.75
N TRP A 123 -7.09 8.42 11.72
CA TRP A 123 -6.66 7.60 10.61
C TRP A 123 -5.26 7.02 10.86
N TYR A 124 -5.12 5.75 10.56
CA TYR A 124 -3.88 5.01 10.67
C TYR A 124 -3.55 4.36 9.34
N VAL A 125 -2.27 4.36 8.99
CA VAL A 125 -1.78 3.56 7.87
C VAL A 125 -1.66 2.12 8.33
N PHE A 126 -2.41 1.23 7.69
CA PHE A 126 -2.40 -0.20 8.03
C PHE A 126 -1.39 -0.98 7.21
N HIS A 127 -1.34 -0.74 5.91
CA HIS A 127 -0.44 -1.43 5.00
C HIS A 127 -0.03 -0.54 3.83
N HIS A 128 1.13 -0.85 3.25
CA HIS A 128 1.62 -0.23 2.04
C HIS A 128 1.90 -1.29 1.00
N PHE A 129 1.23 -1.18 -0.15
CA PHE A 129 1.61 -1.91 -1.34
C PHE A 129 2.47 -1.01 -2.23
N TYR A 130 3.65 -1.50 -2.56
CA TYR A 130 4.50 -0.88 -3.57
C TYR A 130 4.43 -1.72 -4.83
N GLN A 131 3.97 -1.12 -5.90
CA GLN A 131 4.16 -1.70 -7.21
C GLN A 131 5.43 -1.08 -7.78
N HIS A 132 6.53 -1.80 -7.65
CA HIS A 132 7.75 -1.47 -8.37
C HIS A 132 7.48 -1.74 -9.85
N LEU A 133 7.12 -0.71 -10.58
CA LEU A 133 7.23 -0.73 -12.04
C LEU A 133 8.68 -0.40 -12.36
N LEU A 134 9.55 -1.36 -12.17
CA LEU A 134 10.83 -1.38 -12.83
C LEU A 134 10.60 -1.96 -14.22
N PHE A 135 10.41 -1.03 -15.20
CA PHE A 135 10.42 -1.23 -16.67
C PHE A 135 9.49 -2.30 -17.25
#